data_505c0066191651ba348263c38d524bdc
#
_entry.id   505c0066191651ba348263c38d524bdc
#
_cell.length_a   1.000
_cell.length_b   1.000
_cell.length_c   1.000
_cell.angle_alpha   90.00
_cell.angle_beta   90.00
_cell.angle_gamma   90.00
#
_symmetry.space_group_name_H-M   'P 1'
#
loop_
_entity.id
_entity.type
_entity.pdbx_description
1 polymer ?
#
loop_
_entity_poly.entity_id
_entity_poly.type
_entity_poly.pdbx_seq_one_letter_code
_entity_poly.pdbx_strand_id
1 'polypeptide(L)'
;MMNARDGEIRRIALRIVMAQAATMMLIAAVCALVWGRTHAMSALAGGLIGLIANVFMTLSALRPTASATGALGRLMFGQLLKVGVTVMGLLIVAKGGWANWPALLIAYGATLVVFWFVPMWASRPRRARE
;
A
#
# COMPACT_ATOMS: atom_id res chain seq x y z
N MET A 1 -19.01 2.66 -19.47
CA MET A 1 -18.05 3.56 -20.15
C MET A 1 -17.15 4.20 -19.12
N MET A 2 -15.84 4.08 -19.30
CA MET A 2 -14.89 4.75 -18.41
C MET A 2 -14.78 6.22 -18.80
N ASN A 3 -15.12 7.12 -17.86
CA ASN A 3 -14.88 8.54 -18.00
C ASN A 3 -13.39 8.87 -17.94
N ALA A 4 -12.98 10.01 -18.49
CA ALA A 4 -11.59 10.47 -18.40
C ALA A 4 -11.07 10.52 -16.95
N ARG A 5 -11.93 10.81 -15.98
CA ARG A 5 -11.63 10.74 -14.54
C ARG A 5 -11.24 9.34 -14.08
N ASP A 6 -11.98 8.33 -14.54
CA ASP A 6 -11.72 6.93 -14.13
C ASP A 6 -10.37 6.46 -14.64
N GLY A 7 -9.99 6.86 -15.85
CA GLY A 7 -8.68 6.57 -16.40
C GLY A 7 -7.55 7.25 -15.64
N GLU A 8 -7.75 8.47 -15.18
CA GLU A 8 -6.78 9.21 -14.38
C GLU A 8 -6.59 8.61 -12.99
N ILE A 9 -7.69 8.29 -12.30
CA ILE A 9 -7.69 7.63 -11.00
C ILE A 9 -6.98 6.28 -11.08
N ARG A 10 -7.28 5.50 -12.11
CA ARG A 10 -6.62 4.22 -12.36
C ARG A 10 -5.11 4.36 -12.54
N ARG A 11 -4.67 5.37 -13.29
CA ARG A 11 -3.24 5.65 -13.47
C ARG A 11 -2.55 6.00 -12.15
N ILE A 12 -3.17 6.84 -11.33
CA ILE A 12 -2.66 7.20 -10.02
C ILE A 12 -2.58 5.98 -9.11
N ALA A 13 -3.63 5.16 -9.07
CA ALA A 13 -3.66 3.92 -8.29
C ALA A 13 -2.55 2.95 -8.71
N LEU A 14 -2.34 2.76 -10.03
CA LEU A 14 -1.27 1.92 -10.55
C LEU A 14 0.11 2.46 -10.18
N ARG A 15 0.33 3.76 -10.22
CA ARG A 15 1.59 4.38 -9.81
C ARG A 15 1.87 4.15 -8.32
N ILE A 16 0.86 4.26 -7.47
CA ILE A 16 0.99 3.99 -6.04
C ILE A 16 1.39 2.54 -5.81
N VAL A 17 0.69 1.60 -6.44
CA VAL A 17 0.98 0.17 -6.31
C VAL A 17 2.38 -0.17 -6.83
N MET A 18 2.76 0.38 -7.98
CA MET A 18 4.10 0.17 -8.54
C MET A 18 5.20 0.76 -7.66
N ALA A 19 4.99 1.95 -7.11
CA ALA A 19 5.93 2.58 -6.19
C ALA A 19 6.10 1.76 -4.90
N GLN A 20 5.01 1.23 -4.36
CA GLN A 20 5.05 0.36 -3.18
C GLN A 20 5.76 -0.96 -3.47
N ALA A 21 5.46 -1.58 -4.60
CA ALA A 21 6.13 -2.81 -5.02
C ALA A 21 7.63 -2.59 -5.22
N ALA A 22 8.02 -1.49 -5.85
CA ALA A 22 9.43 -1.13 -6.04
C ALA A 22 10.13 -0.89 -4.70
N THR A 23 9.49 -0.19 -3.76
CA THR A 23 10.00 0.05 -2.42
C THR A 23 10.17 -1.25 -1.65
N MET A 24 9.18 -2.14 -1.70
CA MET A 24 9.23 -3.46 -1.07
C MET A 24 10.40 -4.28 -1.61
N MET A 25 10.57 -4.32 -2.92
CA MET A 25 11.68 -5.05 -3.56
C MET A 25 13.04 -4.46 -3.19
N LEU A 26 13.15 -3.14 -3.14
CA LEU A 26 14.38 -2.45 -2.76
C LEU A 26 14.77 -2.77 -1.31
N ILE A 27 13.82 -2.69 -0.38
CA ILE A 27 14.04 -3.01 1.04
C ILE A 27 14.42 -4.47 1.21
N ALA A 28 13.73 -5.37 0.51
CA ALA A 28 14.05 -6.80 0.54
C ALA A 28 15.45 -7.07 0.00
N ALA A 29 15.86 -6.42 -1.07
CA ALA A 29 17.20 -6.54 -1.64
C ALA A 29 18.27 -6.03 -0.67
N VAL A 30 18.07 -4.89 -0.04
CA VAL A 30 18.97 -4.34 0.96
C VAL A 30 19.07 -5.28 2.18
N CYS A 31 17.96 -5.78 2.67
CA CYS A 31 17.94 -6.75 3.77
C CYS A 31 18.68 -8.04 3.41
N ALA A 32 18.51 -8.54 2.18
CA ALA A 32 19.20 -9.73 1.72
C ALA A 32 20.73 -9.56 1.70
N LEU A 33 21.19 -8.39 1.26
CA LEU A 33 22.60 -8.08 1.15
C LEU A 33 23.27 -7.83 2.51
N VAL A 34 22.56 -7.18 3.44
CA VAL A 34 23.14 -6.75 4.73
C VAL A 34 22.93 -7.78 5.82
N TRP A 35 21.76 -8.38 5.93
CA TRP A 35 21.39 -9.27 7.04
C TRP A 35 21.08 -10.71 6.62
N GLY A 36 20.89 -10.96 5.33
CA GLY A 36 20.69 -12.29 4.80
C GLY A 36 19.23 -12.61 4.46
N ARG A 37 19.00 -13.86 4.08
CA ARG A 37 17.74 -14.32 3.47
C ARG A 37 16.52 -14.21 4.40
N THR A 38 16.67 -14.51 5.68
CA THR A 38 15.56 -14.48 6.65
C THR A 38 14.98 -13.06 6.78
N HIS A 39 15.83 -12.06 6.86
CA HIS A 39 15.43 -10.66 6.92
C HIS A 39 14.76 -10.21 5.63
N ALA A 40 15.30 -10.64 4.48
CA ALA A 40 14.72 -10.35 3.18
C ALA A 40 13.29 -10.92 3.05
N MET A 41 13.08 -12.16 3.47
CA MET A 41 11.75 -12.78 3.45
C MET A 41 10.77 -12.09 4.38
N SER A 42 11.24 -11.68 5.56
CA SER A 42 10.42 -10.91 6.51
C SER A 42 10.03 -9.55 5.95
N ALA A 43 10.95 -8.86 5.29
CA ALA A 43 10.69 -7.58 4.61
C ALA A 43 9.68 -7.76 3.47
N LEU A 44 9.80 -8.82 2.67
CA LEU A 44 8.83 -9.15 1.62
C LEU A 44 7.44 -9.43 2.20
N ALA A 45 7.35 -10.17 3.30
CA ALA A 45 6.09 -10.46 3.97
C ALA A 45 5.41 -9.17 4.47
N GLY A 46 6.16 -8.31 5.15
CA GLY A 46 5.65 -7.02 5.62
C GLY A 46 5.20 -6.09 4.50
N GLY A 47 6.03 -5.99 3.47
CA GLY A 47 5.70 -5.22 2.27
C GLY A 47 4.47 -5.75 1.54
N LEU A 48 4.35 -7.06 1.42
CA LEU A 48 3.21 -7.71 0.77
C LEU A 48 1.91 -7.48 1.55
N ILE A 49 1.94 -7.60 2.87
CA ILE A 49 0.79 -7.30 3.73
C ILE A 49 0.34 -5.85 3.52
N GLY A 50 1.27 -4.90 3.55
CA GLY A 50 0.99 -3.49 3.32
C GLY A 50 0.43 -3.22 1.92
N LEU A 51 1.00 -3.85 0.91
CA LEU A 51 0.56 -3.72 -0.48
C LEU A 51 -0.87 -4.24 -0.67
N ILE A 52 -1.17 -5.43 -0.16
CA ILE A 52 -2.52 -6.04 -0.26
C ILE A 52 -3.53 -5.17 0.47
N ALA A 53 -3.23 -4.73 1.69
CA ALA A 53 -4.10 -3.86 2.47
C ALA A 53 -4.40 -2.55 1.74
N ASN A 54 -3.39 -1.93 1.14
CA ASN A 54 -3.55 -0.69 0.39
C ASN A 54 -4.32 -0.89 -0.92
N VAL A 55 -4.13 -2.01 -1.61
CA VAL A 55 -4.91 -2.35 -2.81
C VAL A 55 -6.39 -2.51 -2.47
N PHE A 56 -6.73 -3.23 -1.41
CA PHE A 56 -8.12 -3.37 -0.97
C PHE A 56 -8.74 -2.03 -0.60
N MET A 57 -8.01 -1.19 0.13
CA MET A 57 -8.48 0.16 0.48
C MET A 57 -8.73 1.00 -0.78
N THR A 58 -7.81 0.98 -1.73
CA THR A 58 -7.93 1.73 -2.99
C THR A 58 -9.11 1.25 -3.80
N LEU A 59 -9.32 -0.06 -3.95
CA LEU A 59 -10.46 -0.62 -4.65
C LEU A 59 -11.78 -0.24 -4.00
N SER A 60 -11.86 -0.23 -2.67
CA SER A 60 -13.03 0.23 -1.95
C SER A 60 -13.32 1.72 -2.20
N ALA A 61 -12.29 2.56 -2.21
CA ALA A 61 -12.42 4.00 -2.42
C ALA A 61 -12.85 4.36 -3.84
N LEU A 62 -12.53 3.52 -4.84
CA LEU A 62 -12.84 3.77 -6.25
C LEU A 62 -14.28 3.45 -6.65
N ARG A 63 -15.04 2.79 -5.79
CA ARG A 63 -16.43 2.49 -6.09
C ARG A 63 -17.27 3.77 -6.13
N PRO A 64 -18.09 3.99 -7.19
CA PRO A 64 -18.90 5.20 -7.29
C PRO A 64 -19.93 5.28 -6.17
N THR A 65 -20.09 6.48 -5.60
CA THR A 65 -21.08 6.78 -4.56
C THR A 65 -21.99 7.91 -4.99
N ALA A 66 -23.27 7.80 -4.65
CA ALA A 66 -24.28 8.81 -4.99
C ALA A 66 -24.33 9.98 -4.00
N SER A 67 -23.73 9.86 -2.82
CA SER A 67 -23.80 10.87 -1.76
C SER A 67 -22.49 11.02 -1.01
N ALA A 68 -22.29 12.19 -0.39
CA ALA A 68 -21.12 12.44 0.48
C ALA A 68 -21.09 11.50 1.69
N THR A 69 -22.24 11.17 2.27
CA THR A 69 -22.35 10.21 3.38
C THR A 69 -21.93 8.81 2.95
N GLY A 70 -22.34 8.39 1.72
CA GLY A 70 -21.91 7.11 1.16
C GLY A 70 -20.41 7.05 0.90
N ALA A 71 -19.81 8.16 0.43
CA ALA A 71 -18.36 8.26 0.23
C ALA A 71 -17.60 8.14 1.55
N LEU A 72 -18.07 8.79 2.61
CA LEU A 72 -17.47 8.69 3.94
C LEU A 72 -17.59 7.26 4.50
N GLY A 73 -18.74 6.63 4.36
CA GLY A 73 -18.96 5.25 4.77
C GLY A 73 -18.01 4.27 4.09
N ARG A 74 -17.76 4.46 2.79
CA ARG A 74 -16.79 3.65 2.05
C ARG A 74 -15.36 3.87 2.47
N LEU A 75 -15.00 5.12 2.74
CA LEU A 75 -13.66 5.44 3.23
C LEU A 75 -13.42 4.75 4.57
N MET A 76 -14.38 4.81 5.48
CA MET A 76 -14.31 4.13 6.78
C MET A 76 -14.27 2.61 6.63
N PHE A 77 -15.08 2.06 5.73
CA PHE A 77 -15.06 0.62 5.43
C PHE A 77 -13.70 0.19 4.85
N GLY A 78 -13.15 0.99 3.94
CA GLY A 78 -11.82 0.73 3.38
C GLY A 78 -10.72 0.73 4.45
N GLN A 79 -10.78 1.67 5.40
CA GLN A 79 -9.85 1.70 6.54
C GLN A 79 -10.00 0.48 7.44
N LEU A 80 -11.24 0.09 7.75
CA LEU A 80 -11.52 -1.10 8.55
C LEU A 80 -11.00 -2.37 7.85
N LEU A 81 -11.22 -2.47 6.55
CA LEU A 81 -10.73 -3.58 5.73
C LEU A 81 -9.20 -3.64 5.73
N LYS A 82 -8.54 -2.48 5.60
CA LYS A 82 -7.08 -2.37 5.68
C LYS A 82 -6.54 -2.88 7.03
N VAL A 83 -7.14 -2.46 8.12
CA VAL A 83 -6.77 -2.92 9.47
C VAL A 83 -7.00 -4.43 9.60
N GLY A 84 -8.13 -4.93 9.13
CA GLY A 84 -8.45 -6.37 9.15
C GLY A 84 -7.43 -7.20 8.38
N VAL A 85 -7.10 -6.80 7.16
CA VAL A 85 -6.10 -7.49 6.31
C VAL A 85 -4.72 -7.45 6.97
N THR A 86 -4.34 -6.31 7.55
CA THR A 86 -3.06 -6.17 8.25
C THR A 86 -2.97 -7.10 9.46
N VAL A 87 -3.99 -7.12 10.31
CA VAL A 87 -4.04 -7.98 11.49
C VAL A 87 -3.99 -9.46 11.09
N MET A 88 -4.80 -9.87 10.10
CA MET A 88 -4.79 -11.24 9.59
C MET A 88 -3.43 -11.64 9.03
N GLY A 89 -2.83 -10.78 8.23
CA GLY A 89 -1.50 -11.02 7.67
C GLY A 89 -0.43 -11.18 8.74
N LEU A 90 -0.44 -10.30 9.74
CA LEU A 90 0.50 -10.36 10.86
C LEU A 90 0.30 -11.62 11.70
N LEU A 91 -0.94 -12.05 11.93
CA LEU A 91 -1.24 -13.28 12.66
C LEU A 91 -0.74 -14.53 11.91
N ILE A 92 -0.94 -14.57 10.59
CA ILE A 92 -0.46 -15.68 9.76
C ILE A 92 1.08 -15.79 9.85
N VAL A 93 1.76 -14.66 9.75
CA VAL A 93 3.23 -14.61 9.85
C VAL A 93 3.70 -14.99 11.26
N ALA A 94 2.99 -14.52 12.30
CA ALA A 94 3.31 -14.85 13.69
C ALA A 94 3.22 -16.37 13.97
N LYS A 95 2.21 -17.03 13.42
CA LYS A 95 2.05 -18.48 13.55
C LYS A 95 3.17 -19.28 12.88
N GLY A 96 3.75 -18.73 11.82
CA GLY A 96 4.84 -19.36 11.10
C GLY A 96 6.17 -19.42 11.89
N GLY A 97 6.39 -18.51 12.83
CA GLY A 97 7.56 -18.46 13.71
C GLY A 97 8.89 -18.15 13.02
N TRP A 98 8.88 -17.84 11.72
CA TRP A 98 10.11 -17.62 10.92
C TRP A 98 10.45 -16.14 10.71
N ALA A 99 9.54 -15.24 11.05
CA ALA A 99 9.66 -13.84 10.70
C ALA A 99 10.57 -13.07 11.63
N ASN A 100 11.43 -12.23 11.05
CA ASN A 100 12.15 -11.20 11.78
C ASN A 100 11.24 -9.95 11.88
N TRP A 101 10.71 -9.70 13.04
CA TRP A 101 9.74 -8.63 13.27
C TRP A 101 10.26 -7.22 12.94
N PRO A 102 11.50 -6.83 13.33
CA PRO A 102 12.01 -5.51 12.96
C PRO A 102 12.03 -5.30 11.44
N ALA A 103 12.52 -6.25 10.67
CA ALA A 103 12.58 -6.16 9.21
C ALA A 103 11.17 -6.09 8.59
N LEU A 104 10.23 -6.90 9.09
CA LEU A 104 8.84 -6.92 8.65
C LEU A 104 8.16 -5.57 8.92
N LEU A 105 8.31 -5.04 10.12
CA LEU A 105 7.69 -3.77 10.53
C LEU A 105 8.29 -2.58 9.78
N ILE A 106 9.60 -2.57 9.52
CA ILE A 106 10.25 -1.53 8.73
C ILE A 106 9.72 -1.54 7.30
N ALA A 107 9.61 -2.71 6.68
CA ALA A 107 9.08 -2.83 5.32
C ALA A 107 7.61 -2.41 5.26
N TYR A 108 6.80 -2.83 6.21
CA TYR A 108 5.40 -2.42 6.31
C TYR A 108 5.27 -0.90 6.49
N GLY A 109 6.04 -0.31 7.40
CA GLY A 109 6.07 1.13 7.63
C GLY A 109 6.51 1.90 6.40
N ALA A 110 7.50 1.41 5.65
CA ALA A 110 7.95 2.02 4.41
C ALA A 110 6.84 2.01 3.34
N THR A 111 6.06 0.94 3.22
CA THR A 111 4.91 0.92 2.29
C THR A 111 3.84 1.93 2.69
N LEU A 112 3.61 2.14 3.99
CA LEU A 112 2.69 3.18 4.47
C LEU A 112 3.20 4.58 4.11
N VAL A 113 4.47 4.85 4.31
CA VAL A 113 5.08 6.14 3.97
C VAL A 113 4.95 6.41 2.47
N VAL A 114 5.27 5.46 1.62
CA VAL A 114 5.12 5.57 0.17
C VAL A 114 3.65 5.82 -0.21
N PHE A 115 2.71 5.12 0.42
CA PHE A 115 1.29 5.31 0.19
C PHE A 115 0.82 6.75 0.48
N TRP A 116 1.39 7.39 1.50
CA TRP A 116 1.09 8.77 1.85
C TRP A 116 1.78 9.79 0.94
N PHE A 117 3.04 9.56 0.59
CA PHE A 117 3.84 10.53 -0.16
C PHE A 117 3.52 10.56 -1.66
N VAL A 118 3.24 9.42 -2.28
CA VAL A 118 2.99 9.36 -3.73
C VAL A 118 1.77 10.18 -4.15
N PRO A 119 0.60 10.12 -3.47
CA PRO A 119 -0.53 10.98 -3.80
C PRO A 119 -0.23 12.47 -3.62
N MET A 120 0.51 12.82 -2.57
CA MET A 120 0.91 14.23 -2.33
C MET A 120 1.79 14.75 -3.46
N TRP A 121 2.67 13.93 -3.97
CA TRP A 121 3.57 14.32 -5.07
C TRP A 121 2.84 14.36 -6.42
N ALA A 122 1.94 13.43 -6.67
CA ALA A 122 1.14 13.36 -7.89
C ALA A 122 0.09 14.47 -7.96
N SER A 123 -0.37 15.01 -6.83
CA SER A 123 -1.38 16.07 -6.74
C SER A 123 -0.79 17.49 -6.83
N ARG A 124 0.53 17.63 -6.93
CA ARG A 124 1.12 18.97 -7.17
C ARG A 124 0.60 19.50 -8.50
N PRO A 125 -0.03 20.69 -8.49
CA PRO A 125 -0.47 21.28 -9.75
C PRO A 125 0.75 21.45 -10.64
N ARG A 126 0.68 20.89 -11.84
CA ARG A 126 1.63 21.28 -12.88
C ARG A 126 1.44 22.78 -13.04
N ARG A 127 2.41 23.56 -12.60
CA ARG A 127 2.45 24.96 -13.00
C ARG A 127 2.37 24.94 -14.51
N ALA A 128 1.24 25.43 -15.02
CA ALA A 128 1.15 25.70 -16.44
C ALA A 128 2.36 26.55 -16.78
N ARG A 129 3.24 26.04 -17.64
CA ARG A 129 4.27 26.87 -18.25
C ARG A 129 3.51 27.82 -19.18
N GLU A 130 3.28 28.99 -18.69
CA GLU A 130 2.90 30.10 -19.56
C GLU A 130 4.07 30.42 -20.50
#